data_ea4cf1a0331a726b822c02cdedb36e89
#
_entry.id   ea4cf1a0331a726b822c02cdedb36e89
#
_cell.length_a   1.000
_cell.length_b   1.000
_cell.length_c   1.000
_cell.angle_alpha   90.00
_cell.angle_beta   90.00
_cell.angle_gamma   90.00
#
_symmetry.space_group_name_H-M   'P 1'
#
loop_
_entity.id
_entity.type
_entity.pdbx_description
1 polymer ?
#
loop_
_entity_poly.entity_id
_entity_poly.type
_entity_poly.pdbx_seq_one_letter_code
_entity_poly.pdbx_strand_id
1 'polypeptide(L)'
;MKKLFKKLKKIMPGKTGLVVAAILLVYAVGVTAAAVIVDGRHVRFYMTGPEELELECFEPYEEPGIYAVSAGSVFGEGKRHLHVETSGNLDNTKLGEYTIKYTTRYLLQEYSTERKVKVVDKIAPVLELKYQEGYQATWMTGYQEEGYTATDNYDGDLTDKVESRLEDNRMVYTVTDSSGNTTTMVREPLYTQGKPEISLEGGSEISLTASLNFTDPGYSAKDSMGNDMTQLVQVTGEVCPYKAGSYELTYSIQSQTGDTVSVKRTVTVLPVNNPDIVSPDVNTIYLTFDDGPGPYTGRLLDVLAKYNVKATFFVTGANSKYFDQIGRAYREGHSIGVHTYSHNYKSIYSSEDAFFQDFNAVEDLIYNQTGSYTQLCRFPGGSSNTVSNFNPGIMTSLAASLTDMGYQYFDWNVSSGDAGETTDTDTVAKNIIDGCSGRRASVVLQHDIKDYSVNAVEQVIIWGLNNGYVFRALDVSSPHAHHSINN
;
A
#
# COMPACT_ATOMS: atom_id res chain seq x y z
N MET A 1 109.09 13.20 1.96
CA MET A 1 109.89 14.18 1.17
C MET A 1 111.40 13.97 1.27
N LYS A 2 112.04 13.99 2.44
CA LYS A 2 113.51 13.82 2.59
C LYS A 2 114.04 12.51 1.92
N LYS A 3 113.32 11.44 1.96
CA LYS A 3 113.70 10.15 1.31
C LYS A 3 113.54 10.22 -0.24
N LEU A 4 112.58 10.93 -0.79
CA LEU A 4 112.37 11.12 -2.20
C LEU A 4 113.43 12.06 -2.78
N PHE A 5 113.71 13.13 -2.09
CA PHE A 5 114.85 14.04 -2.46
C PHE A 5 116.20 13.34 -2.53
N LYS A 6 116.52 12.45 -1.55
CA LYS A 6 117.71 11.69 -1.52
C LYS A 6 117.75 10.66 -2.69
N LYS A 7 116.63 10.07 -3.10
CA LYS A 7 116.50 9.13 -4.22
C LYS A 7 116.66 9.85 -5.58
N LEU A 8 116.05 11.03 -5.75
CA LEU A 8 116.18 11.85 -6.94
C LEU A 8 117.62 12.43 -7.17
N LYS A 9 118.28 12.84 -6.11
CA LYS A 9 119.68 13.25 -6.13
C LYS A 9 120.69 12.08 -6.50
N LYS A 10 120.30 10.88 -6.33
CA LYS A 10 121.06 9.64 -6.66
C LYS A 10 120.86 9.23 -8.13
N ILE A 11 119.72 9.61 -8.75
CA ILE A 11 119.37 9.20 -10.15
C ILE A 11 119.74 10.25 -11.14
N MET A 12 119.80 11.58 -10.78
CA MET A 12 120.17 12.69 -11.63
C MET A 12 121.14 13.61 -10.85
N PRO A 13 122.45 13.42 -10.99
CA PRO A 13 123.48 14.24 -10.35
C PRO A 13 123.60 15.62 -11.14
N GLY A 14 123.66 16.73 -10.40
CA GLY A 14 123.82 18.02 -10.95
C GLY A 14 122.59 18.99 -10.83
N LYS A 15 122.67 20.13 -11.38
CA LYS A 15 121.63 21.21 -11.31
C LYS A 15 120.28 20.75 -11.87
N THR A 16 120.29 19.85 -12.86
CA THR A 16 119.08 19.28 -13.50
C THR A 16 118.21 18.46 -12.49
N GLY A 17 118.76 17.65 -11.65
CA GLY A 17 118.02 16.94 -10.63
C GLY A 17 117.35 17.81 -9.59
N LEU A 18 118.00 18.92 -9.27
CA LEU A 18 117.44 19.91 -8.33
C LEU A 18 116.21 20.63 -8.90
N VAL A 19 116.25 20.95 -10.21
CA VAL A 19 115.18 21.59 -10.94
C VAL A 19 113.98 20.71 -11.09
N VAL A 20 114.13 19.41 -11.46
CA VAL A 20 113.06 18.46 -11.57
C VAL A 20 112.43 18.16 -10.19
N ALA A 21 113.27 18.12 -9.12
CA ALA A 21 112.71 17.99 -7.74
C ALA A 21 111.92 19.18 -7.29
N ALA A 22 112.38 20.39 -7.69
CA ALA A 22 111.66 21.66 -7.40
C ALA A 22 110.30 21.72 -8.16
N ILE A 23 110.31 21.34 -9.46
CA ILE A 23 109.07 21.26 -10.26
C ILE A 23 108.11 20.29 -9.74
N LEU A 24 108.55 19.07 -9.35
CA LEU A 24 107.70 18.07 -8.75
C LEU A 24 107.15 18.50 -7.36
N LEU A 25 108.00 19.27 -6.61
CA LEU A 25 107.52 19.82 -5.33
C LEU A 25 106.45 20.91 -5.55
N VAL A 26 106.68 21.79 -6.51
CA VAL A 26 105.69 22.82 -6.83
C VAL A 26 104.42 22.21 -7.37
N TYR A 27 104.53 21.17 -8.21
CA TYR A 27 103.36 20.44 -8.67
C TYR A 27 102.66 19.71 -7.55
N ALA A 28 103.36 19.03 -6.68
CA ALA A 28 102.79 18.36 -5.49
C ALA A 28 102.14 19.34 -4.53
N VAL A 29 102.77 20.49 -4.29
CA VAL A 29 102.16 21.53 -3.43
C VAL A 29 100.96 22.18 -4.16
N GLY A 30 101.06 22.37 -5.45
CA GLY A 30 99.91 22.86 -6.24
C GLY A 30 98.73 21.96 -6.22
N VAL A 31 98.94 20.60 -6.40
CA VAL A 31 97.89 19.61 -6.34
C VAL A 31 97.32 19.46 -4.94
N THR A 32 98.17 19.53 -3.90
CA THR A 32 97.65 19.47 -2.52
C THR A 32 96.90 20.75 -2.15
N ALA A 33 97.38 21.90 -2.59
CA ALA A 33 96.68 23.17 -2.37
C ALA A 33 95.34 23.19 -3.12
N ALA A 34 95.27 22.68 -4.34
CA ALA A 34 94.04 22.56 -5.13
C ALA A 34 93.08 21.60 -4.47
N ALA A 35 93.54 20.45 -3.98
CA ALA A 35 92.73 19.50 -3.28
C ALA A 35 92.15 20.07 -1.97
N VAL A 36 92.95 20.79 -1.20
CA VAL A 36 92.49 21.46 0.05
C VAL A 36 91.52 22.58 -0.26
N ILE A 37 91.70 23.31 -1.35
CA ILE A 37 90.77 24.37 -1.82
C ILE A 37 89.44 23.79 -2.25
N VAL A 38 89.46 22.62 -2.93
CA VAL A 38 88.23 21.92 -3.37
C VAL A 38 87.51 21.30 -2.16
N ASP A 39 88.22 20.64 -1.24
CA ASP A 39 87.66 19.96 -0.12
C ASP A 39 87.15 20.92 1.02
N GLY A 40 87.68 22.14 1.06
CA GLY A 40 87.31 23.13 2.04
C GLY A 40 86.14 24.06 1.65
N ARG A 41 85.51 23.84 0.50
CA ARG A 41 84.42 24.72 0.03
C ARG A 41 83.11 23.99 -0.07
N HIS A 42 82.06 24.52 0.57
CA HIS A 42 80.71 24.01 0.54
C HIS A 42 79.80 24.98 -0.18
N VAL A 43 78.95 24.44 -1.08
CA VAL A 43 77.86 25.18 -1.68
C VAL A 43 76.63 25.03 -0.82
N ARG A 44 75.98 26.16 -0.49
CA ARG A 44 74.70 26.17 0.24
C ARG A 44 73.68 26.87 -0.64
N PHE A 45 72.50 26.21 -0.76
CA PHE A 45 71.33 26.79 -1.37
C PHE A 45 70.49 27.47 -0.29
N TYR A 46 69.95 28.61 -0.64
CA TYR A 46 68.99 29.36 0.16
C TYR A 46 67.72 29.52 -0.66
N MET A 47 66.66 28.75 -0.26
CA MET A 47 65.33 28.87 -0.86
C MET A 47 64.55 29.97 -0.20
N THR A 48 63.88 30.80 -0.97
CA THR A 48 62.86 31.72 -0.49
C THR A 48 61.51 30.98 -0.54
N GLY A 49 60.74 31.06 0.53
CA GLY A 49 59.50 30.29 0.69
C GLY A 49 59.72 28.80 1.08
N PRO A 50 58.68 28.03 1.14
CA PRO A 50 58.73 26.62 1.61
C PRO A 50 59.36 25.68 0.56
N GLU A 51 59.93 24.58 1.04
CA GLU A 51 60.49 23.52 0.18
C GLU A 51 59.39 22.67 -0.50
N GLU A 52 58.19 22.66 0.08
CA GLU A 52 56.98 22.02 -0.48
C GLU A 52 55.91 23.08 -0.68
N LEU A 53 55.34 23.19 -1.88
CA LEU A 53 54.32 24.16 -2.28
C LEU A 53 53.11 23.42 -2.83
N GLU A 54 51.89 23.85 -2.50
CA GLU A 54 50.68 23.51 -3.25
C GLU A 54 50.39 24.59 -4.27
N LEU A 55 50.09 24.17 -5.49
CA LEU A 55 49.71 25.01 -6.61
C LEU A 55 48.33 24.57 -7.08
N GLU A 56 47.40 25.52 -7.14
CA GLU A 56 46.07 25.27 -7.73
C GLU A 56 46.25 24.96 -9.22
N CYS A 57 45.52 23.96 -9.74
CA CYS A 57 45.61 23.60 -11.14
C CYS A 57 45.24 24.79 -12.04
N PHE A 58 45.88 24.89 -13.20
CA PHE A 58 45.81 26.00 -14.18
C PHE A 58 46.40 27.34 -13.70
N GLU A 59 46.68 27.52 -12.42
CA GLU A 59 47.35 28.73 -11.95
C GLU A 59 48.82 28.70 -12.36
N PRO A 60 49.38 29.85 -12.77
CA PRO A 60 50.79 29.93 -13.17
C PRO A 60 51.72 29.74 -11.99
N TYR A 61 52.72 28.86 -12.15
CA TYR A 61 53.75 28.72 -11.11
C TYR A 61 54.68 29.93 -11.12
N GLU A 62 54.73 30.61 -10.00
CA GLU A 62 55.71 31.66 -9.76
C GLU A 62 56.80 31.17 -8.81
N GLU A 63 58.08 31.18 -9.28
CA GLU A 63 59.21 30.78 -8.44
C GLU A 63 59.44 31.75 -7.30
N PRO A 64 59.33 31.37 -6.01
CA PRO A 64 59.53 32.29 -4.90
C PRO A 64 60.97 32.80 -4.75
N GLY A 65 61.85 32.13 -5.44
CA GLY A 65 63.28 32.49 -5.49
C GLY A 65 64.19 31.51 -4.81
N ILE A 66 65.39 31.37 -5.36
CA ILE A 66 66.51 30.59 -4.84
C ILE A 66 67.83 31.22 -5.19
N TYR A 67 68.80 31.16 -4.33
CA TYR A 67 70.18 31.49 -4.64
C TYR A 67 71.14 30.53 -3.95
N ALA A 68 72.31 30.36 -4.56
CA ALA A 68 73.35 29.52 -4.04
C ALA A 68 74.62 30.35 -3.70
N VAL A 69 75.27 30.01 -2.63
CA VAL A 69 76.48 30.68 -2.19
C VAL A 69 77.58 29.65 -1.93
N SER A 70 78.75 29.92 -2.44
CA SER A 70 79.93 29.21 -2.00
C SER A 70 80.44 29.76 -0.65
N ALA A 71 80.56 28.90 0.36
CA ALA A 71 81.05 29.28 1.68
C ALA A 71 82.33 28.56 2.01
N GLY A 72 83.29 29.26 2.63
CA GLY A 72 84.62 28.76 3.01
C GLY A 72 85.69 29.04 2.00
N SER A 73 86.83 29.48 2.42
CA SER A 73 88.03 29.72 1.57
C SER A 73 89.25 29.52 2.42
N VAL A 74 90.23 28.85 1.84
CA VAL A 74 91.56 28.70 2.51
C VAL A 74 92.31 30.03 2.63
N PHE A 75 91.87 31.11 1.92
CA PHE A 75 92.52 32.42 1.84
C PHE A 75 91.58 33.59 2.27
N GLY A 76 90.51 33.32 3.04
CA GLY A 76 89.60 34.32 3.54
C GLY A 76 88.15 33.93 3.39
N GLU A 77 87.22 34.45 4.26
CA GLU A 77 85.78 34.26 4.20
C GLU A 77 85.15 35.09 3.07
N GLY A 78 85.11 34.48 1.88
CA GLY A 78 84.41 35.10 0.75
C GLY A 78 83.12 34.36 0.42
N LYS A 79 81.95 35.05 0.57
CA LYS A 79 80.65 34.55 0.08
C LYS A 79 80.55 34.97 -1.41
N ARG A 80 80.46 34.01 -2.28
CA ARG A 80 80.25 34.26 -3.71
C ARG A 80 78.92 33.72 -4.13
N HIS A 81 78.01 34.57 -4.67
CA HIS A 81 76.80 34.15 -5.30
C HIS A 81 77.11 33.32 -6.57
N LEU A 82 76.47 32.17 -6.68
CA LEU A 82 76.63 31.26 -7.79
C LEU A 82 75.37 31.34 -8.66
N HIS A 83 75.57 31.15 -9.99
CA HIS A 83 74.43 31.06 -10.89
C HIS A 83 73.70 29.73 -10.63
N VAL A 84 72.40 29.79 -10.47
CA VAL A 84 71.52 28.63 -10.28
C VAL A 84 70.74 28.40 -11.56
N GLU A 85 70.85 27.19 -12.12
CA GLU A 85 70.07 26.71 -13.22
C GLU A 85 68.84 25.94 -12.67
N THR A 86 67.64 26.22 -13.18
CA THR A 86 66.38 25.60 -12.81
C THR A 86 65.97 24.63 -13.89
N SER A 87 65.61 23.41 -13.51
CA SER A 87 65.05 22.39 -14.41
C SER A 87 63.90 21.64 -13.73
N GLY A 88 62.93 21.22 -14.51
CA GLY A 88 61.77 20.49 -14.05
C GLY A 88 60.75 20.40 -15.19
N ASN A 89 59.78 19.54 -15.01
CA ASN A 89 58.70 19.32 -15.97
C ASN A 89 57.34 19.59 -15.32
N LEU A 90 57.21 20.64 -14.53
CA LEU A 90 55.96 21.04 -13.91
C LEU A 90 54.91 21.27 -14.98
N ASP A 91 53.81 20.48 -14.88
CA ASP A 91 52.62 20.62 -15.70
C ASP A 91 51.45 21.02 -14.78
N ASN A 92 51.14 22.29 -14.72
CA ASN A 92 50.08 22.83 -13.87
C ASN A 92 48.66 22.46 -14.36
N THR A 93 48.55 21.77 -15.49
CA THR A 93 47.26 21.32 -16.04
C THR A 93 46.93 19.91 -15.58
N LYS A 94 47.82 19.24 -14.83
CA LYS A 94 47.65 17.87 -14.36
C LYS A 94 47.96 17.78 -12.86
N LEU A 95 47.03 17.20 -12.11
CA LEU A 95 47.21 16.92 -10.69
C LEU A 95 48.37 15.96 -10.46
N GLY A 96 49.17 16.21 -9.42
CA GLY A 96 50.28 15.35 -9.09
C GLY A 96 51.40 16.05 -8.35
N GLU A 97 52.45 15.30 -8.03
CA GLU A 97 53.66 15.85 -7.40
C GLU A 97 54.74 16.04 -8.44
N TYR A 98 55.28 17.25 -8.49
CA TYR A 98 56.36 17.67 -9.40
C TYR A 98 57.56 18.10 -8.60
N THR A 99 58.75 17.90 -9.19
CA THR A 99 60.02 18.29 -8.60
C THR A 99 60.70 19.31 -9.48
N ILE A 100 61.00 20.47 -8.91
CA ILE A 100 61.85 21.49 -9.56
C ILE A 100 63.25 21.34 -8.97
N LYS A 101 64.21 21.02 -9.84
CA LYS A 101 65.61 20.81 -9.49
C LYS A 101 66.40 22.06 -9.75
N TYR A 102 67.15 22.52 -8.78
CA TYR A 102 68.03 23.66 -8.83
C TYR A 102 69.48 23.15 -8.82
N THR A 103 70.26 23.49 -9.84
CA THR A 103 71.63 23.05 -9.97
C THR A 103 72.57 24.25 -10.07
N THR A 104 73.74 24.12 -9.48
CA THR A 104 74.83 25.09 -9.63
C THR A 104 76.16 24.34 -9.78
N ARG A 105 77.07 24.92 -10.56
CA ARG A 105 78.41 24.40 -10.67
C ARG A 105 79.40 25.32 -9.98
N TYR A 106 80.18 24.72 -9.11
CA TYR A 106 81.29 25.41 -8.48
C TYR A 106 82.56 24.54 -8.52
N LEU A 107 83.59 25.16 -9.07
CA LEU A 107 84.82 24.48 -9.47
C LEU A 107 84.52 23.39 -10.52
N LEU A 108 84.73 22.13 -10.18
CA LEU A 108 84.47 20.99 -11.09
C LEU A 108 83.35 20.08 -10.59
N GLN A 109 82.60 20.57 -9.61
CA GLN A 109 81.53 19.82 -8.97
C GLN A 109 80.19 20.51 -9.23
N GLU A 110 79.19 19.64 -9.36
CA GLU A 110 77.77 20.03 -9.47
C GLU A 110 77.09 19.81 -8.12
N TYR A 111 76.32 20.76 -7.71
CA TYR A 111 75.48 20.73 -6.50
C TYR A 111 74.07 20.95 -6.88
N SER A 112 73.13 20.26 -6.19
CA SER A 112 71.71 20.41 -6.45
C SER A 112 70.88 20.38 -5.19
N THR A 113 69.72 21.01 -5.26
CA THR A 113 68.61 20.92 -4.31
C THR A 113 67.31 20.90 -5.07
N GLU A 114 66.21 20.56 -4.41
CA GLU A 114 64.93 20.36 -5.04
C GLU A 114 63.81 21.05 -4.25
N ARG A 115 62.79 21.54 -4.97
CA ARG A 115 61.51 22.00 -4.42
C ARG A 115 60.43 21.09 -4.96
N LYS A 116 59.55 20.61 -4.06
CA LYS A 116 58.36 19.85 -4.44
C LYS A 116 57.21 20.81 -4.65
N VAL A 117 56.48 20.62 -5.75
CA VAL A 117 55.27 21.35 -6.06
C VAL A 117 54.17 20.33 -6.30
N LYS A 118 53.16 20.37 -5.45
CA LYS A 118 51.98 19.54 -5.58
C LYS A 118 50.90 20.34 -6.26
N VAL A 119 50.56 19.95 -7.49
CA VAL A 119 49.42 20.51 -8.23
C VAL A 119 48.16 19.86 -7.71
N VAL A 120 47.26 20.66 -7.18
CA VAL A 120 45.99 20.25 -6.53
C VAL A 120 44.82 20.99 -7.19
N ASP A 121 43.66 20.42 -7.03
CA ASP A 121 42.39 21.08 -7.36
C ASP A 121 41.60 21.22 -6.07
N LYS A 122 41.27 22.45 -5.69
CA LYS A 122 40.48 22.79 -4.50
C LYS A 122 39.25 23.61 -4.86
N ILE A 123 39.02 23.81 -6.14
CA ILE A 123 37.85 24.55 -6.61
C ILE A 123 36.70 23.55 -6.72
N ALA A 124 35.61 23.85 -6.03
CA ALA A 124 34.41 23.00 -6.11
C ALA A 124 33.67 23.24 -7.45
N PRO A 125 32.97 22.24 -7.96
CA PRO A 125 32.18 22.37 -9.16
C PRO A 125 31.14 23.49 -9.09
N VAL A 126 30.87 24.13 -10.21
CA VAL A 126 29.78 25.11 -10.36
C VAL A 126 28.54 24.36 -10.81
N LEU A 127 27.50 24.37 -9.96
CA LEU A 127 26.19 23.76 -10.23
C LEU A 127 25.18 24.87 -10.54
N GLU A 128 24.48 24.78 -11.67
CA GLU A 128 23.45 25.73 -12.08
C GLU A 128 22.13 25.02 -12.32
N LEU A 129 21.03 25.48 -11.64
CA LEU A 129 19.70 24.97 -11.83
C LEU A 129 18.99 25.72 -12.96
N LYS A 130 18.37 24.98 -13.88
CA LYS A 130 17.55 25.56 -14.95
C LYS A 130 16.12 25.75 -14.42
N TYR A 131 15.44 26.77 -14.89
CA TYR A 131 14.05 27.09 -14.54
C TYR A 131 13.23 27.22 -15.81
N GLN A 132 12.11 26.54 -15.88
CA GLN A 132 11.15 26.65 -16.98
C GLN A 132 10.14 27.75 -16.67
N GLU A 133 10.05 28.76 -17.52
CA GLU A 133 9.11 29.86 -17.34
C GLU A 133 7.66 29.36 -17.30
N GLY A 134 6.91 29.76 -16.26
CA GLY A 134 5.50 29.36 -16.05
C GLY A 134 5.30 27.94 -15.52
N TYR A 135 6.37 27.16 -15.27
CA TYR A 135 6.22 25.85 -14.64
C TYR A 135 5.90 25.99 -13.16
N GLN A 136 4.83 25.30 -12.72
CA GLN A 136 4.44 25.19 -11.31
C GLN A 136 4.00 23.76 -11.03
N ALA A 137 4.75 23.06 -10.20
CA ALA A 137 4.37 21.77 -9.70
C ALA A 137 3.30 21.91 -8.61
N THR A 138 2.32 21.02 -8.63
CA THR A 138 1.32 20.86 -7.56
C THR A 138 1.41 19.45 -7.00
N TRP A 139 0.87 19.20 -5.81
CA TRP A 139 0.77 17.84 -5.30
C TRP A 139 0.08 16.91 -6.30
N MET A 140 -0.91 17.44 -7.03
CA MET A 140 -1.70 16.65 -7.98
C MET A 140 -0.91 16.21 -9.20
N THR A 141 -0.11 17.13 -9.78
CA THR A 141 0.67 16.89 -11.02
C THR A 141 2.03 16.27 -10.76
N GLY A 142 2.55 16.40 -9.54
CA GLY A 142 3.92 16.05 -9.20
C GLY A 142 4.95 17.05 -9.72
N TYR A 143 6.18 16.92 -9.27
CA TYR A 143 7.32 17.67 -9.76
C TYR A 143 7.95 16.94 -10.95
N GLN A 144 8.27 17.71 -12.00
CA GLN A 144 9.10 17.26 -13.12
C GLN A 144 10.41 18.04 -13.12
N GLU A 145 11.53 17.35 -13.30
CA GLU A 145 12.85 17.96 -13.31
C GLU A 145 12.99 18.95 -14.47
N GLU A 146 13.29 20.22 -14.13
CA GLU A 146 13.48 21.29 -15.08
C GLU A 146 14.89 21.32 -15.68
N GLY A 147 15.80 20.58 -15.05
CA GLY A 147 17.17 20.41 -15.47
C GLY A 147 18.18 21.22 -14.68
N TYR A 148 19.43 20.87 -14.86
CA TYR A 148 20.60 21.48 -14.25
C TYR A 148 21.82 21.32 -15.16
N THR A 149 22.90 22.01 -14.84
CA THR A 149 24.23 21.76 -15.40
C THR A 149 25.29 21.88 -14.31
N ALA A 150 26.34 21.07 -14.42
CA ALA A 150 27.46 21.12 -13.49
C ALA A 150 28.76 21.12 -14.29
N THR A 151 29.67 22.06 -13.96
CA THR A 151 30.98 22.17 -14.60
C THR A 151 32.03 22.40 -13.55
N ASP A 152 33.22 21.88 -13.80
CA ASP A 152 34.39 22.05 -12.97
C ASP A 152 35.59 22.50 -13.81
N ASN A 153 36.51 23.21 -13.16
CA ASN A 153 37.69 23.74 -13.86
C ASN A 153 38.66 22.65 -14.30
N TYR A 154 38.78 21.56 -13.53
CA TYR A 154 39.67 20.44 -13.81
C TYR A 154 38.94 19.27 -14.50
N ASP A 155 37.80 18.84 -13.95
CA ASP A 155 37.05 17.68 -14.44
C ASP A 155 36.13 17.99 -15.63
N GLY A 156 35.87 19.26 -15.91
CA GLY A 156 35.03 19.68 -17.02
C GLY A 156 33.53 19.49 -16.74
N ASP A 157 32.82 18.87 -17.67
CA ASP A 157 31.37 18.66 -17.53
C ASP A 157 31.07 17.51 -16.57
N LEU A 158 30.45 17.82 -15.45
CA LEU A 158 30.02 16.91 -14.39
C LEU A 158 28.49 16.78 -14.31
N THR A 159 27.74 17.22 -15.29
CA THR A 159 26.28 17.21 -15.30
C THR A 159 25.71 15.81 -15.01
N ASP A 160 26.31 14.76 -15.59
CA ASP A 160 25.91 13.37 -15.38
C ASP A 160 26.31 12.79 -14.00
N LYS A 161 27.11 13.55 -13.23
CA LYS A 161 27.54 13.17 -11.86
C LYS A 161 26.72 13.82 -10.76
N VAL A 162 25.77 14.68 -11.12
CA VAL A 162 24.88 15.31 -10.15
C VAL A 162 23.95 14.28 -9.56
N GLU A 163 24.02 14.13 -8.26
CA GLU A 163 23.05 13.34 -7.48
C GLU A 163 21.93 14.26 -7.02
N SER A 164 20.67 13.83 -7.24
CA SER A 164 19.49 14.56 -6.78
C SER A 164 18.64 13.70 -5.86
N ARG A 165 18.06 14.31 -4.82
CA ARG A 165 17.16 13.65 -3.88
C ARG A 165 16.03 14.57 -3.45
N LEU A 166 14.84 14.00 -3.30
CA LEU A 166 13.67 14.68 -2.77
C LEU A 166 13.70 14.67 -1.23
N GLU A 167 13.63 15.86 -0.62
CA GLU A 167 13.51 16.05 0.83
C GLU A 167 12.33 16.98 1.11
N ASP A 168 11.27 16.46 1.71
CA ASP A 168 10.03 17.20 1.96
C ASP A 168 9.50 17.87 0.67
N ASN A 169 9.40 19.19 0.65
CA ASN A 169 8.96 19.97 -0.53
C ASN A 169 10.13 20.64 -1.25
N ARG A 170 11.29 19.98 -1.34
CA ARG A 170 12.49 20.51 -1.99
C ARG A 170 13.30 19.40 -2.66
N MET A 171 13.99 19.77 -3.73
CA MET A 171 14.97 18.91 -4.39
C MET A 171 16.36 19.38 -4.03
N VAL A 172 17.19 18.48 -3.49
CA VAL A 172 18.59 18.74 -3.14
C VAL A 172 19.46 18.10 -4.20
N TYR A 173 20.35 18.91 -4.79
CA TYR A 173 21.31 18.49 -5.80
C TYR A 173 22.70 18.58 -5.22
N THR A 174 23.51 17.56 -5.45
CA THR A 174 24.90 17.49 -4.95
C THR A 174 25.78 16.98 -6.08
N VAL A 175 26.92 17.64 -6.28
CA VAL A 175 27.96 17.20 -7.22
C VAL A 175 29.32 17.27 -6.54
N THR A 176 30.13 16.24 -6.77
CA THR A 176 31.50 16.13 -6.25
C THR A 176 32.46 15.85 -7.40
N ASP A 177 33.57 16.61 -7.47
CA ASP A 177 34.62 16.39 -8.41
C ASP A 177 35.53 15.19 -8.07
N SER A 178 36.52 14.92 -8.91
CA SER A 178 37.48 13.83 -8.66
C SER A 178 38.46 14.12 -7.54
N SER A 179 38.60 15.38 -7.13
CA SER A 179 39.45 15.85 -6.02
C SER A 179 38.74 15.82 -4.66
N GLY A 180 37.40 15.63 -4.66
CA GLY A 180 36.57 15.55 -3.47
C GLY A 180 35.91 16.87 -3.05
N ASN A 181 36.02 17.94 -3.85
CA ASN A 181 35.32 19.18 -3.59
C ASN A 181 33.85 19.04 -4.01
N THR A 182 32.94 19.59 -3.20
CA THR A 182 31.52 19.34 -3.33
C THR A 182 30.70 20.62 -3.34
N THR A 183 29.72 20.69 -4.25
CA THR A 183 28.72 21.76 -4.30
C THR A 183 27.34 21.17 -4.08
N THR A 184 26.53 21.86 -3.29
CA THR A 184 25.12 21.50 -3.07
C THR A 184 24.24 22.71 -3.37
N MET A 185 23.13 22.45 -4.09
CA MET A 185 22.08 23.44 -4.34
C MET A 185 20.71 22.88 -4.00
N VAL A 186 19.75 23.76 -3.72
CA VAL A 186 18.38 23.38 -3.34
C VAL A 186 17.40 24.16 -4.20
N ARG A 187 16.43 23.44 -4.76
CA ARG A 187 15.27 24.02 -5.43
C ARG A 187 14.05 23.87 -4.52
N GLU A 188 13.46 24.99 -4.10
CA GLU A 188 12.27 25.01 -3.23
C GLU A 188 11.45 26.32 -3.40
N PRO A 189 10.13 26.29 -3.18
CA PRO A 189 9.35 25.07 -2.98
C PRO A 189 9.16 24.32 -4.29
N LEU A 190 9.11 22.98 -4.25
CA LEU A 190 8.79 22.17 -5.44
C LEU A 190 7.31 22.26 -5.78
N TYR A 191 6.46 22.22 -4.75
CA TYR A 191 5.01 22.30 -4.89
C TYR A 191 4.52 23.65 -4.40
N THR A 192 3.80 24.35 -5.26
CA THR A 192 3.10 25.60 -4.92
C THR A 192 1.78 25.32 -4.17
N GLN A 193 1.25 24.10 -4.31
CA GLN A 193 0.04 23.64 -3.63
C GLN A 193 0.33 22.38 -2.83
N GLY A 194 -0.07 22.38 -1.54
CA GLY A 194 0.04 21.23 -0.65
C GLY A 194 -0.97 20.12 -0.97
N LYS A 195 -1.00 19.09 -0.12
CA LYS A 195 -1.97 18.00 -0.20
C LYS A 195 -3.40 18.54 -0.04
N PRO A 196 -4.37 17.96 -0.77
CA PRO A 196 -5.77 18.31 -0.57
C PRO A 196 -6.27 17.82 0.78
N GLU A 197 -7.32 18.43 1.27
CA GLU A 197 -8.06 18.00 2.46
C GLU A 197 -9.44 17.49 2.03
N ILE A 198 -9.83 16.31 2.54
CA ILE A 198 -11.16 15.72 2.34
C ILE A 198 -11.93 15.87 3.64
N SER A 199 -13.11 16.47 3.58
CA SER A 199 -14.03 16.66 4.70
C SER A 199 -15.29 15.83 4.50
N LEU A 200 -15.73 15.12 5.54
CA LEU A 200 -16.92 14.28 5.53
C LEU A 200 -18.12 15.04 6.12
N GLU A 201 -19.18 15.21 5.35
CA GLU A 201 -20.45 15.74 5.84
C GLU A 201 -21.12 14.71 6.75
N GLY A 202 -21.70 15.14 7.88
CA GLY A 202 -22.27 14.24 8.87
C GLY A 202 -21.25 13.47 9.75
N GLY A 203 -19.93 13.74 9.56
CA GLY A 203 -18.86 13.15 10.39
C GLY A 203 -18.30 11.84 9.88
N SER A 204 -17.30 11.33 10.59
CA SER A 204 -16.61 10.08 10.27
C SER A 204 -17.29 8.83 10.85
N GLU A 205 -18.21 9.00 11.78
CA GLU A 205 -18.98 7.90 12.39
C GLU A 205 -20.46 8.17 12.27
N ILE A 206 -21.21 7.22 11.72
CA ILE A 206 -22.65 7.28 11.54
C ILE A 206 -23.26 6.02 12.15
N SER A 207 -24.37 6.19 12.87
CA SER A 207 -25.19 5.07 13.32
C SER A 207 -26.60 5.20 12.76
N LEU A 208 -27.13 4.10 12.20
CA LEU A 208 -28.52 4.00 11.74
C LEU A 208 -29.12 2.67 12.19
N THR A 209 -30.45 2.66 12.38
CA THR A 209 -31.20 1.40 12.55
C THR A 209 -31.30 0.72 11.19
N ALA A 210 -31.19 -0.60 11.15
CA ALA A 210 -31.33 -1.39 9.92
C ALA A 210 -32.57 -0.97 9.12
N SER A 211 -32.37 -0.70 7.82
CA SER A 211 -33.39 -0.22 6.89
C SER A 211 -33.08 -0.71 5.49
N LEU A 212 -33.95 -0.48 4.52
CA LEU A 212 -33.69 -0.87 3.13
C LEU A 212 -32.75 0.10 2.40
N ASN A 213 -32.57 1.32 2.89
CA ASN A 213 -31.82 2.36 2.21
C ASN A 213 -30.77 2.98 3.14
N PHE A 214 -29.60 3.23 2.60
CA PHE A 214 -28.58 4.10 3.16
C PHE A 214 -28.27 5.21 2.14
N THR A 215 -28.23 6.45 2.59
CA THR A 215 -27.76 7.58 1.78
C THR A 215 -26.56 8.18 2.49
N ASP A 216 -25.42 8.21 1.79
CA ASP A 216 -24.23 8.89 2.27
C ASP A 216 -24.54 10.39 2.44
N PRO A 217 -24.26 10.99 3.61
CA PRO A 217 -24.50 12.44 3.82
C PRO A 217 -23.69 13.34 2.90
N GLY A 218 -22.61 12.84 2.33
CA GLY A 218 -21.77 13.60 1.43
C GLY A 218 -20.36 13.85 1.95
N TYR A 219 -19.59 14.49 1.10
CA TYR A 219 -18.19 14.88 1.35
C TYR A 219 -17.84 16.08 0.47
N SER A 220 -16.76 16.76 0.83
CA SER A 220 -16.13 17.79 0.00
C SER A 220 -14.61 17.66 0.07
N ALA A 221 -13.92 18.16 -0.95
CA ALA A 221 -12.47 18.20 -0.95
C ALA A 221 -11.97 19.54 -1.50
N LYS A 222 -10.88 20.06 -0.91
CA LYS A 222 -10.24 21.31 -1.32
C LYS A 222 -8.74 21.14 -1.36
N ASP A 223 -8.08 21.81 -2.31
CA ASP A 223 -6.62 21.95 -2.28
C ASP A 223 -6.21 22.97 -1.20
N SER A 224 -4.89 23.11 -1.00
CA SER A 224 -4.34 24.05 -0.02
C SER A 224 -4.63 25.53 -0.32
N MET A 225 -5.14 25.86 -1.50
CA MET A 225 -5.57 27.22 -1.89
C MET A 225 -7.07 27.42 -1.77
N GLY A 226 -7.83 26.35 -1.41
CA GLY A 226 -9.28 26.39 -1.26
C GLY A 226 -10.06 26.06 -2.54
N ASN A 227 -9.41 25.67 -3.63
CA ASN A 227 -10.09 25.25 -4.85
C ASN A 227 -10.82 23.91 -4.63
N ASP A 228 -12.01 23.78 -5.20
CA ASP A 228 -12.84 22.59 -5.09
C ASP A 228 -12.22 21.41 -5.88
N MET A 229 -11.96 20.31 -5.18
CA MET A 229 -11.47 19.04 -5.72
C MET A 229 -12.46 17.89 -5.50
N THR A 230 -13.68 18.16 -5.09
CA THR A 230 -14.69 17.15 -4.73
C THR A 230 -14.94 16.13 -5.84
N GLN A 231 -14.90 16.56 -7.11
CA GLN A 231 -15.10 15.67 -8.27
C GLN A 231 -13.97 14.66 -8.50
N LEU A 232 -12.82 14.83 -7.83
CA LEU A 232 -11.67 13.93 -7.91
C LEU A 232 -11.68 12.86 -6.82
N VAL A 233 -12.57 12.96 -5.85
CA VAL A 233 -12.70 12.00 -4.77
C VAL A 233 -13.29 10.69 -5.31
N GLN A 234 -12.58 9.61 -5.09
CA GLN A 234 -13.06 8.25 -5.30
C GLN A 234 -13.55 7.67 -3.99
N VAL A 235 -14.74 7.08 -4.01
CA VAL A 235 -15.34 6.42 -2.84
C VAL A 235 -15.31 4.92 -3.08
N THR A 236 -14.78 4.18 -2.11
CA THR A 236 -14.74 2.72 -2.10
C THR A 236 -15.33 2.17 -0.81
N GLY A 237 -15.80 0.93 -0.85
CA GLY A 237 -16.56 0.30 0.23
C GLY A 237 -18.05 0.26 -0.07
N GLU A 238 -18.77 -0.55 0.67
CA GLU A 238 -20.22 -0.73 0.50
C GLU A 238 -20.87 -0.87 1.87
N VAL A 239 -22.03 -0.26 2.04
CA VAL A 239 -22.86 -0.37 3.24
C VAL A 239 -24.08 -1.23 2.92
N CYS A 240 -24.26 -2.32 3.68
CA CYS A 240 -25.48 -3.14 3.63
C CYS A 240 -26.44 -2.64 4.71
N PRO A 241 -27.42 -1.76 4.39
CA PRO A 241 -28.22 -1.06 5.38
C PRO A 241 -29.24 -1.96 6.11
N TYR A 242 -29.57 -3.11 5.53
CA TYR A 242 -30.49 -4.09 6.13
C TYR A 242 -29.80 -5.14 6.97
N LYS A 243 -28.46 -5.15 7.04
CA LYS A 243 -27.71 -6.12 7.83
C LYS A 243 -26.94 -5.42 8.94
N ALA A 244 -27.27 -5.73 10.18
CA ALA A 244 -26.56 -5.19 11.34
C ALA A 244 -25.05 -5.51 11.28
N GLY A 245 -24.22 -4.50 11.52
CA GLY A 245 -22.77 -4.61 11.42
C GLY A 245 -22.09 -3.26 11.32
N SER A 246 -20.77 -3.28 11.20
CA SER A 246 -19.95 -2.08 10.96
C SER A 246 -19.38 -2.14 9.56
N TYR A 247 -19.54 -1.07 8.80
CA TYR A 247 -19.11 -0.92 7.41
C TYR A 247 -18.18 0.28 7.29
N GLU A 248 -17.21 0.19 6.40
CA GLU A 248 -16.24 1.27 6.17
C GLU A 248 -16.34 1.77 4.73
N LEU A 249 -16.50 3.09 4.57
CA LEU A 249 -16.34 3.80 3.31
C LEU A 249 -15.03 4.54 3.33
N THR A 250 -14.24 4.43 2.27
CA THR A 250 -12.97 5.14 2.11
C THR A 250 -13.11 6.15 0.97
N TYR A 251 -12.80 7.41 1.28
CA TYR A 251 -12.81 8.54 0.33
C TYR A 251 -11.36 8.90 0.05
N SER A 252 -10.95 8.91 -1.20
CA SER A 252 -9.55 9.11 -1.56
C SER A 252 -9.38 9.99 -2.80
N ILE A 253 -8.28 10.75 -2.83
CA ILE A 253 -7.78 11.45 -4.01
C ILE A 253 -6.38 10.93 -4.26
N GLN A 254 -6.11 10.51 -5.49
CA GLN A 254 -4.79 10.08 -5.92
C GLN A 254 -4.18 11.12 -6.86
N SER A 255 -2.90 11.45 -6.63
CA SER A 255 -2.11 12.30 -7.53
C SER A 255 -1.68 11.54 -8.79
N GLN A 256 -1.19 12.25 -9.79
CA GLN A 256 -0.61 11.65 -10.99
C GLN A 256 0.69 10.88 -10.70
N THR A 257 1.35 11.19 -9.60
CA THR A 257 2.55 10.46 -9.12
C THR A 257 2.24 9.20 -8.32
N GLY A 258 0.94 8.94 -8.02
CA GLY A 258 0.49 7.78 -7.26
C GLY A 258 0.32 8.03 -5.75
N ASP A 259 0.67 9.21 -5.25
CA ASP A 259 0.42 9.58 -3.85
C ASP A 259 -1.08 9.68 -3.58
N THR A 260 -1.51 9.26 -2.39
CA THR A 260 -2.92 9.22 -2.03
C THR A 260 -3.18 9.95 -0.72
N VAL A 261 -4.25 10.74 -0.69
CA VAL A 261 -4.87 11.27 0.52
C VAL A 261 -6.20 10.55 0.71
N SER A 262 -6.47 10.06 1.91
CA SER A 262 -7.72 9.36 2.18
C SER A 262 -8.25 9.63 3.58
N VAL A 263 -9.59 9.60 3.71
CA VAL A 263 -10.32 9.60 4.98
C VAL A 263 -11.33 8.46 4.96
N LYS A 264 -11.73 8.01 6.15
CA LYS A 264 -12.65 6.88 6.31
C LYS A 264 -13.89 7.30 7.06
N ARG A 265 -15.02 6.71 6.69
CA ARG A 265 -16.29 6.80 7.40
C ARG A 265 -16.71 5.42 7.86
N THR A 266 -16.97 5.27 9.15
CA THR A 266 -17.55 4.06 9.73
C THR A 266 -19.06 4.23 9.83
N VAL A 267 -19.80 3.28 9.24
CA VAL A 267 -21.26 3.22 9.30
C VAL A 267 -21.66 2.02 10.14
N THR A 268 -22.26 2.26 11.30
CA THR A 268 -22.77 1.21 12.18
C THR A 268 -24.25 1.03 11.96
N VAL A 269 -24.65 -0.15 11.48
CA VAL A 269 -26.06 -0.53 11.30
C VAL A 269 -26.50 -1.30 12.56
N LEU A 270 -27.44 -0.73 13.30
CA LEU A 270 -28.01 -1.32 14.51
C LEU A 270 -29.15 -2.27 14.14
N PRO A 271 -29.32 -3.39 14.86
CA PRO A 271 -30.43 -4.33 14.62
C PRO A 271 -31.78 -3.70 14.94
N VAL A 272 -32.80 -4.17 14.23
CA VAL A 272 -34.22 -3.99 14.58
C VAL A 272 -34.79 -5.35 14.97
N ASN A 273 -35.63 -5.41 15.99
CA ASN A 273 -36.19 -6.68 16.51
C ASN A 273 -37.72 -6.66 16.53
N ASN A 274 -38.29 -7.83 16.26
CA ASN A 274 -39.72 -8.05 16.44
C ASN A 274 -40.08 -7.94 17.95
N PRO A 275 -41.17 -7.23 18.33
CA PRO A 275 -41.55 -7.06 19.73
C PRO A 275 -42.08 -8.37 20.33
N ASP A 276 -41.77 -8.60 21.60
CA ASP A 276 -42.29 -9.77 22.38
C ASP A 276 -43.79 -9.65 22.65
N ILE A 277 -44.28 -8.42 22.85
CA ILE A 277 -45.69 -8.14 23.14
C ILE A 277 -46.28 -7.37 21.94
N VAL A 278 -47.35 -7.90 21.38
CA VAL A 278 -47.98 -7.39 20.17
C VAL A 278 -49.42 -6.98 20.44
N SER A 279 -49.79 -5.78 19.98
CA SER A 279 -51.19 -5.34 20.00
C SER A 279 -52.05 -6.19 19.07
N PRO A 280 -53.30 -6.50 19.44
CA PRO A 280 -54.22 -7.28 18.58
C PRO A 280 -54.50 -6.65 17.21
N ASP A 281 -54.38 -5.33 17.11
CA ASP A 281 -54.76 -4.56 15.93
C ASP A 281 -53.56 -4.22 14.99
N VAL A 282 -52.38 -4.77 15.24
CA VAL A 282 -51.22 -4.51 14.43
C VAL A 282 -51.22 -5.36 13.14
N ASN A 283 -50.71 -4.78 12.04
CA ASN A 283 -50.53 -5.52 10.79
C ASN A 283 -49.52 -6.66 10.98
N THR A 284 -49.87 -7.86 10.59
CA THR A 284 -49.10 -9.07 10.87
C THR A 284 -48.67 -9.78 9.61
N ILE A 285 -47.40 -10.20 9.56
CA ILE A 285 -46.87 -11.07 8.54
C ILE A 285 -46.58 -12.44 9.11
N TYR A 286 -47.14 -13.47 8.50
CA TYR A 286 -46.89 -14.88 8.77
C TYR A 286 -45.99 -15.40 7.65
N LEU A 287 -44.67 -15.52 7.95
CA LEU A 287 -43.73 -16.18 7.02
C LEU A 287 -43.95 -17.69 7.10
N THR A 288 -44.21 -18.34 6.00
CA THR A 288 -44.41 -19.77 5.91
C THR A 288 -43.47 -20.39 4.88
N PHE A 289 -42.92 -21.55 5.22
CA PHE A 289 -41.91 -22.23 4.42
C PHE A 289 -42.35 -23.67 4.16
N ASP A 290 -42.44 -24.04 2.89
CA ASP A 290 -42.83 -25.35 2.44
C ASP A 290 -41.64 -26.22 1.99
N ASP A 291 -41.84 -27.54 1.89
CA ASP A 291 -40.92 -28.56 1.37
C ASP A 291 -39.70 -28.88 2.24
N GLY A 292 -39.47 -28.13 3.32
CA GLY A 292 -38.37 -28.37 4.23
C GLY A 292 -38.50 -29.61 5.09
N PRO A 293 -37.52 -29.91 5.94
CA PRO A 293 -36.26 -29.20 6.09
C PRO A 293 -35.28 -29.46 4.96
N GLY A 294 -34.39 -28.50 4.71
CA GLY A 294 -33.38 -28.57 3.64
C GLY A 294 -32.01 -27.98 4.04
N PRO A 295 -31.09 -27.87 3.10
CA PRO A 295 -29.72 -27.41 3.39
C PRO A 295 -29.66 -25.97 3.90
N TYR A 296 -30.69 -25.16 3.70
CA TYR A 296 -30.71 -23.75 4.10
C TYR A 296 -31.60 -23.46 5.31
N THR A 297 -32.37 -24.44 5.81
CA THR A 297 -33.26 -24.31 6.97
C THR A 297 -32.52 -23.85 8.23
N GLY A 298 -31.33 -24.39 8.50
CA GLY A 298 -30.53 -23.98 9.66
C GLY A 298 -30.15 -22.50 9.63
N ARG A 299 -29.72 -21.99 8.47
CA ARG A 299 -29.39 -20.57 8.25
C ARG A 299 -30.63 -19.67 8.36
N LEU A 300 -31.78 -20.14 7.84
CA LEU A 300 -33.05 -19.44 8.01
C LEU A 300 -33.40 -19.26 9.48
N LEU A 301 -33.30 -20.32 10.29
CA LEU A 301 -33.54 -20.27 11.74
C LEU A 301 -32.61 -19.25 12.44
N ASP A 302 -31.33 -19.18 12.03
CA ASP A 302 -30.40 -18.17 12.57
C ASP A 302 -30.87 -16.74 12.26
N VAL A 303 -31.36 -16.48 11.04
CA VAL A 303 -31.92 -15.18 10.64
C VAL A 303 -33.17 -14.84 11.46
N LEU A 304 -34.10 -15.79 11.59
CA LEU A 304 -35.32 -15.57 12.36
C LEU A 304 -35.02 -15.29 13.84
N ALA A 305 -34.10 -16.03 14.45
CA ALA A 305 -33.66 -15.83 15.83
C ALA A 305 -33.03 -14.44 16.05
N LYS A 306 -32.20 -13.97 15.08
CA LYS A 306 -31.55 -12.67 15.12
C LYS A 306 -32.54 -11.50 15.32
N TYR A 307 -33.73 -11.58 14.75
CA TYR A 307 -34.76 -10.55 14.80
C TYR A 307 -35.93 -10.89 15.74
N ASN A 308 -35.83 -11.96 16.53
CA ASN A 308 -36.90 -12.48 17.36
C ASN A 308 -38.21 -12.75 16.57
N VAL A 309 -38.11 -13.24 15.35
CA VAL A 309 -39.23 -13.56 14.47
C VAL A 309 -39.58 -15.02 14.58
N LYS A 310 -40.89 -15.29 14.66
CA LYS A 310 -41.43 -16.68 14.61
C LYS A 310 -42.12 -16.90 13.25
N ALA A 311 -41.93 -18.09 12.68
CA ALA A 311 -42.43 -18.49 11.37
C ALA A 311 -43.12 -19.87 11.44
N THR A 312 -43.69 -20.31 10.33
CA THR A 312 -44.31 -21.64 10.22
C THR A 312 -43.63 -22.46 9.15
N PHE A 313 -43.31 -23.69 9.45
CA PHE A 313 -42.67 -24.65 8.56
C PHE A 313 -43.63 -25.81 8.25
N PHE A 314 -44.04 -25.91 6.97
CA PHE A 314 -44.82 -27.05 6.48
C PHE A 314 -43.84 -28.09 5.92
N VAL A 315 -43.58 -29.13 6.72
CA VAL A 315 -42.44 -30.02 6.49
C VAL A 315 -42.84 -31.28 5.71
N THR A 316 -41.85 -31.86 5.04
CA THR A 316 -41.93 -33.09 4.27
C THR A 316 -40.95 -34.15 4.73
N GLY A 317 -41.06 -35.38 4.23
CA GLY A 317 -40.10 -36.46 4.42
C GLY A 317 -38.94 -36.51 3.44
N ALA A 318 -38.77 -35.49 2.56
CA ALA A 318 -37.85 -35.55 1.46
C ALA A 318 -36.35 -35.60 1.82
N ASN A 319 -35.93 -34.95 2.92
CA ASN A 319 -34.53 -34.74 3.24
C ASN A 319 -34.16 -35.18 4.66
N SER A 320 -34.10 -36.49 4.89
CA SER A 320 -33.83 -37.06 6.21
C SER A 320 -32.55 -36.58 6.89
N LYS A 321 -31.58 -36.11 6.11
CA LYS A 321 -30.33 -35.52 6.63
C LYS A 321 -30.55 -34.29 7.51
N TYR A 322 -31.68 -33.60 7.37
CA TYR A 322 -31.97 -32.32 8.03
C TYR A 322 -33.15 -32.39 9.00
N PHE A 323 -33.67 -33.60 9.31
CA PHE A 323 -34.83 -33.78 10.20
C PHE A 323 -34.64 -33.17 11.60
N ASP A 324 -33.41 -33.11 12.09
CA ASP A 324 -33.07 -32.43 13.34
C ASP A 324 -33.45 -30.94 13.38
N GLN A 325 -33.54 -30.28 12.20
CA GLN A 325 -33.99 -28.91 12.09
C GLN A 325 -35.46 -28.70 12.40
N ILE A 326 -36.32 -29.75 12.27
CA ILE A 326 -37.70 -29.70 12.71
C ILE A 326 -37.77 -29.53 14.24
N GLY A 327 -37.01 -30.35 14.96
CA GLY A 327 -36.91 -30.24 16.42
C GLY A 327 -36.28 -28.92 16.87
N ARG A 328 -35.30 -28.39 16.12
CA ARG A 328 -34.71 -27.07 16.37
C ARG A 328 -35.77 -25.98 16.21
N ALA A 329 -36.46 -25.92 15.08
CA ALA A 329 -37.50 -24.93 14.79
C ALA A 329 -38.58 -24.92 15.87
N TYR A 330 -39.05 -26.10 16.27
CA TYR A 330 -40.04 -26.24 17.37
C TYR A 330 -39.53 -25.66 18.70
N ARG A 331 -38.30 -26.03 19.11
CA ARG A 331 -37.72 -25.53 20.37
C ARG A 331 -37.49 -24.02 20.35
N GLU A 332 -37.24 -23.43 19.19
CA GLU A 332 -37.10 -21.98 19.00
C GLU A 332 -38.46 -21.26 18.91
N GLY A 333 -39.59 -21.97 19.05
CA GLY A 333 -40.94 -21.39 19.12
C GLY A 333 -41.59 -21.13 17.78
N HIS A 334 -41.11 -21.76 16.70
CA HIS A 334 -41.78 -21.78 15.41
C HIS A 334 -42.90 -22.81 15.39
N SER A 335 -43.89 -22.60 14.54
CA SER A 335 -44.95 -23.61 14.29
C SER A 335 -44.49 -24.60 13.23
N ILE A 336 -44.81 -25.86 13.45
CA ILE A 336 -44.55 -26.94 12.49
C ILE A 336 -45.91 -27.44 11.99
N GLY A 337 -46.04 -27.63 10.67
CA GLY A 337 -47.24 -28.18 10.04
C GLY A 337 -46.90 -29.30 9.06
N VAL A 338 -47.91 -30.07 8.67
CA VAL A 338 -47.80 -31.20 7.75
C VAL A 338 -47.87 -30.71 6.32
N HIS A 339 -46.93 -31.19 5.44
CA HIS A 339 -46.95 -30.94 3.98
C HIS A 339 -46.84 -32.22 3.17
N THR A 340 -47.32 -33.32 3.68
CA THR A 340 -47.20 -34.71 3.18
C THR A 340 -45.76 -35.23 3.17
N TYR A 341 -45.55 -36.54 3.22
CA TYR A 341 -44.21 -37.14 3.32
C TYR A 341 -43.49 -37.14 1.99
N SER A 342 -44.17 -37.63 0.94
CA SER A 342 -43.57 -37.84 -0.37
C SER A 342 -43.68 -36.65 -1.31
N HIS A 343 -44.58 -35.71 -1.06
CA HIS A 343 -44.96 -34.62 -1.96
C HIS A 343 -45.23 -35.09 -3.40
N ASN A 344 -45.65 -36.35 -3.59
CA ASN A 344 -45.92 -36.93 -4.87
C ASN A 344 -47.41 -36.78 -5.25
N TYR A 345 -47.77 -35.77 -6.00
CA TYR A 345 -49.13 -35.40 -6.38
C TYR A 345 -49.97 -36.59 -6.90
N LYS A 346 -49.40 -37.47 -7.74
CA LYS A 346 -50.10 -38.61 -8.31
C LYS A 346 -50.45 -39.67 -7.26
N SER A 347 -49.60 -39.84 -6.25
CA SER A 347 -49.80 -40.73 -5.14
C SER A 347 -50.79 -40.17 -4.13
N ILE A 348 -50.46 -38.97 -3.58
CA ILE A 348 -51.21 -38.37 -2.47
C ILE A 348 -52.64 -38.00 -2.83
N TYR A 349 -52.93 -37.64 -4.08
CA TYR A 349 -54.29 -37.30 -4.56
C TYR A 349 -55.00 -38.44 -5.28
N SER A 350 -54.47 -39.69 -5.23
CA SER A 350 -55.12 -40.86 -5.85
C SER A 350 -56.33 -41.35 -5.08
N SER A 351 -56.35 -41.18 -3.75
CA SER A 351 -57.46 -41.49 -2.85
C SER A 351 -57.24 -40.81 -1.49
N GLU A 352 -58.30 -40.70 -0.66
CA GLU A 352 -58.18 -40.22 0.71
C GLU A 352 -57.24 -41.12 1.53
N ASP A 353 -57.36 -42.44 1.42
CA ASP A 353 -56.50 -43.40 2.13
C ASP A 353 -55.00 -43.14 1.76
N ALA A 354 -54.68 -42.95 0.50
CA ALA A 354 -53.31 -42.66 0.05
C ALA A 354 -52.81 -41.34 0.61
N PHE A 355 -53.66 -40.30 0.64
CA PHE A 355 -53.30 -39.01 1.24
C PHE A 355 -53.00 -39.14 2.73
N PHE A 356 -53.94 -39.76 3.50
CA PHE A 356 -53.77 -39.88 4.96
C PHE A 356 -52.64 -40.83 5.34
N GLN A 357 -52.31 -41.82 4.57
CA GLN A 357 -51.13 -42.65 4.77
C GLN A 357 -49.83 -41.79 4.69
N ASP A 358 -49.73 -40.96 3.68
CA ASP A 358 -48.59 -40.08 3.46
C ASP A 358 -48.56 -38.90 4.47
N PHE A 359 -49.72 -38.36 4.81
CA PHE A 359 -49.93 -37.34 5.83
C PHE A 359 -49.48 -37.82 7.23
N ASN A 360 -49.96 -39.00 7.65
CA ASN A 360 -49.64 -39.58 8.95
C ASN A 360 -48.12 -39.86 9.08
N ALA A 361 -47.47 -40.23 8.00
CA ALA A 361 -46.02 -40.43 8.01
C ALA A 361 -45.24 -39.14 8.35
N VAL A 362 -45.72 -37.93 8.00
CA VAL A 362 -45.14 -36.66 8.46
C VAL A 362 -45.53 -36.34 9.89
N GLU A 363 -46.76 -36.63 10.28
CA GLU A 363 -47.18 -36.51 11.70
C GLU A 363 -46.28 -37.32 12.63
N ASP A 364 -45.98 -38.57 12.27
CA ASP A 364 -45.03 -39.40 13.01
C ASP A 364 -43.63 -38.81 13.01
N LEU A 365 -43.15 -38.23 11.87
CA LEU A 365 -41.90 -37.57 11.78
C LEU A 365 -41.84 -36.32 12.69
N ILE A 366 -42.87 -35.47 12.66
CA ILE A 366 -42.98 -34.29 13.54
C ILE A 366 -42.93 -34.71 15.01
N TYR A 367 -43.75 -35.71 15.38
CA TYR A 367 -43.79 -36.23 16.76
C TYR A 367 -42.41 -36.75 17.19
N ASN A 368 -41.73 -37.51 16.36
CA ASN A 368 -40.41 -38.05 16.64
C ASN A 368 -39.35 -36.96 16.88
N GLN A 369 -39.48 -35.78 16.23
CA GLN A 369 -38.55 -34.65 16.35
C GLN A 369 -38.93 -33.68 17.46
N THR A 370 -40.21 -33.54 17.82
CA THR A 370 -40.73 -32.49 18.70
C THR A 370 -41.34 -33.03 20.00
N GLY A 371 -41.78 -34.27 20.01
CA GLY A 371 -42.60 -34.86 21.08
C GLY A 371 -44.05 -34.37 21.09
N SER A 372 -44.52 -33.69 20.05
CA SER A 372 -45.86 -33.11 19.94
C SER A 372 -46.44 -33.31 18.55
N TYR A 373 -47.77 -33.54 18.49
CA TYR A 373 -48.54 -33.52 17.27
C TYR A 373 -48.90 -32.09 16.87
N THR A 374 -49.16 -31.86 15.60
CA THR A 374 -49.61 -30.56 15.11
C THR A 374 -51.06 -30.58 14.67
N GLN A 375 -51.69 -29.41 14.61
CA GLN A 375 -53.01 -29.23 14.02
C GLN A 375 -52.96 -28.38 12.75
N LEU A 376 -51.73 -28.09 12.25
CA LEU A 376 -51.51 -27.24 11.07
C LEU A 376 -51.11 -28.10 9.88
N CYS A 377 -51.67 -27.79 8.73
CA CYS A 377 -51.25 -28.45 7.50
C CYS A 377 -51.37 -27.50 6.29
N ARG A 378 -50.69 -27.87 5.22
CA ARG A 378 -50.83 -27.25 3.90
C ARG A 378 -50.84 -28.34 2.83
N PHE A 379 -51.79 -28.22 1.93
CA PHE A 379 -51.85 -29.13 0.80
C PHE A 379 -50.68 -28.85 -0.20
N PRO A 380 -49.94 -29.87 -0.68
CA PRO A 380 -49.03 -29.73 -1.80
C PRO A 380 -49.67 -29.05 -3.01
N GLY A 381 -49.11 -27.90 -3.43
CA GLY A 381 -49.70 -27.08 -4.50
C GLY A 381 -50.89 -26.21 -4.09
N GLY A 382 -51.27 -26.21 -2.80
CA GLY A 382 -52.43 -25.48 -2.26
C GLY A 382 -53.76 -26.18 -2.49
N SER A 383 -54.80 -25.69 -1.75
CA SER A 383 -56.16 -26.26 -1.87
C SER A 383 -56.81 -26.04 -3.23
N SER A 384 -56.38 -25.04 -3.98
CA SER A 384 -56.85 -24.71 -5.33
C SER A 384 -56.04 -25.37 -6.46
N ASN A 385 -55.16 -26.34 -6.13
CA ASN A 385 -54.29 -26.95 -7.13
C ASN A 385 -55.06 -27.63 -8.26
N THR A 386 -54.49 -27.68 -9.46
CA THR A 386 -55.04 -28.40 -10.60
C THR A 386 -54.36 -29.74 -10.85
N VAL A 387 -53.28 -30.03 -10.11
CA VAL A 387 -52.56 -31.32 -10.27
C VAL A 387 -53.36 -32.52 -9.74
N SER A 388 -54.41 -32.28 -8.92
CA SER A 388 -55.34 -33.27 -8.44
C SER A 388 -56.54 -33.57 -9.37
N ASN A 389 -56.69 -32.82 -10.49
CA ASN A 389 -57.84 -32.91 -11.39
C ASN A 389 -58.08 -34.32 -12.01
N PHE A 390 -57.07 -35.20 -11.94
CA PHE A 390 -57.23 -36.60 -12.37
C PHE A 390 -58.15 -37.43 -11.46
N ASN A 391 -58.44 -36.93 -10.23
CA ASN A 391 -59.36 -37.52 -9.24
C ASN A 391 -60.40 -36.46 -8.83
N PRO A 392 -61.51 -36.32 -9.55
CA PRO A 392 -62.50 -35.29 -9.29
C PRO A 392 -63.13 -35.38 -7.88
N GLY A 393 -63.22 -34.24 -7.18
CA GLY A 393 -63.78 -34.13 -5.86
C GLY A 393 -62.81 -34.45 -4.69
N ILE A 394 -61.60 -34.89 -5.01
CA ILE A 394 -60.63 -35.30 -3.97
C ILE A 394 -60.24 -34.14 -3.03
N MET A 395 -60.01 -32.94 -3.55
CA MET A 395 -59.61 -31.80 -2.73
C MET A 395 -60.73 -31.32 -1.79
N THR A 396 -61.98 -31.35 -2.28
CA THR A 396 -63.18 -31.05 -1.48
C THR A 396 -63.33 -32.05 -0.34
N SER A 397 -63.16 -33.34 -0.64
CA SER A 397 -63.24 -34.43 0.37
C SER A 397 -62.13 -34.30 1.41
N LEU A 398 -60.87 -34.13 0.97
CA LEU A 398 -59.72 -34.00 1.86
C LEU A 398 -59.82 -32.75 2.79
N ALA A 399 -60.27 -31.62 2.26
CA ALA A 399 -60.47 -30.41 3.08
C ALA A 399 -61.54 -30.57 4.15
N ALA A 400 -62.67 -31.28 3.82
CA ALA A 400 -63.72 -31.64 4.78
C ALA A 400 -63.16 -32.61 5.88
N SER A 401 -62.53 -33.70 5.43
CA SER A 401 -61.98 -34.70 6.34
C SER A 401 -60.93 -34.12 7.30
N LEU A 402 -60.01 -33.28 6.83
CA LEU A 402 -59.02 -32.60 7.69
C LEU A 402 -59.70 -31.69 8.71
N THR A 403 -60.71 -30.92 8.30
CA THR A 403 -61.48 -30.04 9.18
C THR A 403 -62.22 -30.84 10.26
N ASP A 404 -62.88 -31.94 9.89
CA ASP A 404 -63.57 -32.85 10.82
C ASP A 404 -62.62 -33.54 11.82
N MET A 405 -61.37 -33.74 11.39
CA MET A 405 -60.30 -34.26 12.26
C MET A 405 -59.71 -33.19 13.18
N GLY A 406 -60.08 -31.89 13.04
CA GLY A 406 -59.58 -30.78 13.84
C GLY A 406 -58.30 -30.14 13.31
N TYR A 407 -57.88 -30.41 12.08
CA TYR A 407 -56.79 -29.75 11.43
C TYR A 407 -57.22 -28.44 10.82
N GLN A 408 -56.35 -27.44 10.88
CA GLN A 408 -56.46 -26.18 10.15
C GLN A 408 -55.48 -26.22 8.99
N TYR A 409 -56.00 -26.21 7.74
CA TYR A 409 -55.15 -26.05 6.59
C TYR A 409 -54.98 -24.57 6.22
N PHE A 410 -53.81 -24.21 5.64
CA PHE A 410 -53.48 -22.85 5.22
C PHE A 410 -52.96 -22.87 3.79
N ASP A 411 -53.54 -22.02 2.94
CA ASP A 411 -52.94 -21.60 1.71
C ASP A 411 -52.13 -20.30 1.99
N TRP A 412 -52.03 -19.40 1.03
CA TRP A 412 -51.33 -18.13 1.15
C TRP A 412 -52.10 -17.02 0.46
N ASN A 413 -51.84 -15.77 0.81
CA ASN A 413 -52.36 -14.59 0.12
C ASN A 413 -51.25 -13.68 -0.39
N VAL A 414 -49.97 -14.07 -0.19
CA VAL A 414 -48.78 -13.43 -0.74
C VAL A 414 -47.84 -14.53 -1.30
N SER A 415 -47.54 -14.46 -2.59
CA SER A 415 -46.58 -15.33 -3.25
C SER A 415 -45.21 -14.64 -3.32
N SER A 416 -44.15 -15.35 -2.97
CA SER A 416 -42.77 -14.87 -3.15
C SER A 416 -42.27 -15.00 -4.60
N GLY A 417 -42.94 -15.85 -5.41
CA GLY A 417 -42.49 -16.21 -6.75
C GLY A 417 -41.35 -17.23 -6.78
N ASP A 418 -40.94 -17.74 -5.62
CA ASP A 418 -39.80 -18.67 -5.54
C ASP A 418 -40.10 -20.08 -5.98
N ALA A 419 -41.40 -20.41 -6.20
CA ALA A 419 -41.84 -21.73 -6.68
C ALA A 419 -41.44 -22.01 -8.15
N GLY A 420 -40.89 -21.05 -8.87
CA GLY A 420 -40.43 -21.21 -10.27
C GLY A 420 -40.53 -19.96 -11.13
N GLU A 421 -41.08 -18.87 -10.57
CA GLU A 421 -41.23 -17.60 -11.29
C GLU A 421 -39.90 -16.82 -11.30
N THR A 422 -39.11 -16.89 -10.22
CA THR A 422 -37.82 -16.23 -10.07
C THR A 422 -36.84 -17.04 -9.22
N THR A 423 -35.53 -16.83 -9.46
CA THR A 423 -34.41 -17.30 -8.61
C THR A 423 -33.57 -16.12 -8.09
N ASP A 424 -34.03 -14.91 -8.33
CA ASP A 424 -33.36 -13.69 -7.91
C ASP A 424 -33.84 -13.27 -6.52
N THR A 425 -32.90 -13.13 -5.58
CA THR A 425 -33.15 -12.82 -4.16
C THR A 425 -33.91 -11.50 -3.98
N ASP A 426 -33.53 -10.45 -4.69
CA ASP A 426 -34.14 -9.14 -4.56
C ASP A 426 -35.56 -9.11 -5.12
N THR A 427 -35.80 -9.85 -6.20
CA THR A 427 -37.14 -10.06 -6.76
C THR A 427 -38.03 -10.81 -5.80
N VAL A 428 -37.54 -11.88 -5.14
CA VAL A 428 -38.27 -12.59 -4.09
C VAL A 428 -38.66 -11.65 -2.96
N ALA A 429 -37.69 -10.88 -2.42
CA ALA A 429 -37.94 -9.92 -1.36
C ALA A 429 -38.97 -8.87 -1.80
N LYS A 430 -38.84 -8.31 -3.00
CA LYS A 430 -39.76 -7.32 -3.56
C LYS A 430 -41.18 -7.87 -3.68
N ASN A 431 -41.37 -9.08 -4.22
CA ASN A 431 -42.68 -9.71 -4.36
C ASN A 431 -43.38 -9.85 -3.01
N ILE A 432 -42.66 -10.25 -1.96
CA ILE A 432 -43.19 -10.36 -0.62
C ILE A 432 -43.57 -8.99 -0.05
N ILE A 433 -42.68 -8.01 -0.16
CA ILE A 433 -42.87 -6.64 0.32
C ILE A 433 -44.10 -6.01 -0.35
N ASP A 434 -44.18 -6.07 -1.65
CA ASP A 434 -45.31 -5.53 -2.43
C ASP A 434 -46.62 -6.25 -2.04
N GLY A 435 -46.58 -7.57 -1.90
CA GLY A 435 -47.72 -8.39 -1.51
C GLY A 435 -48.21 -8.11 -0.07
N CYS A 436 -47.29 -7.81 0.86
CA CYS A 436 -47.63 -7.49 2.26
C CYS A 436 -48.11 -6.03 2.43
N SER A 437 -47.62 -5.13 1.57
CA SER A 437 -47.88 -3.69 1.70
C SER A 437 -49.39 -3.39 1.77
N GLY A 438 -49.81 -2.70 2.83
CA GLY A 438 -51.20 -2.35 3.08
C GLY A 438 -52.14 -3.46 3.52
N ARG A 439 -51.63 -4.70 3.69
CA ARG A 439 -52.42 -5.83 4.22
C ARG A 439 -52.36 -5.87 5.74
N ARG A 440 -53.50 -6.21 6.36
CA ARG A 440 -53.61 -6.42 7.81
C ARG A 440 -53.02 -7.78 8.24
N ALA A 441 -53.20 -8.81 7.44
CA ALA A 441 -52.68 -10.15 7.65
C ALA A 441 -52.15 -10.72 6.34
N SER A 442 -50.87 -11.04 6.31
CA SER A 442 -50.18 -11.63 5.15
C SER A 442 -49.67 -13.02 5.50
N VAL A 443 -50.16 -14.03 4.81
CA VAL A 443 -49.60 -15.38 4.85
C VAL A 443 -48.76 -15.58 3.63
N VAL A 444 -47.45 -15.68 3.80
CA VAL A 444 -46.47 -15.66 2.74
C VAL A 444 -46.01 -17.06 2.38
N LEU A 445 -46.12 -17.43 1.09
CA LEU A 445 -45.55 -18.70 0.59
C LEU A 445 -44.09 -18.50 0.21
N GLN A 446 -43.21 -19.31 0.83
CA GLN A 446 -41.79 -19.46 0.52
C GLN A 446 -41.35 -20.93 0.67
N HIS A 447 -40.11 -21.23 0.24
CA HIS A 447 -39.51 -22.57 0.39
C HIS A 447 -38.11 -22.44 1.00
N ASP A 448 -37.89 -23.10 2.17
CA ASP A 448 -36.62 -23.06 2.88
C ASP A 448 -35.54 -24.00 2.31
N ILE A 449 -35.91 -24.76 1.28
CA ILE A 449 -34.99 -25.58 0.48
C ILE A 449 -34.27 -24.77 -0.64
N LYS A 450 -34.56 -23.46 -0.77
CA LYS A 450 -34.03 -22.59 -1.83
C LYS A 450 -33.17 -21.47 -1.27
N ASP A 451 -31.90 -21.40 -1.71
CA ASP A 451 -30.94 -20.44 -1.24
C ASP A 451 -31.39 -18.97 -1.39
N TYR A 452 -31.85 -18.63 -2.59
CA TYR A 452 -32.31 -17.28 -2.92
C TYR A 452 -33.57 -16.87 -2.15
N SER A 453 -34.43 -17.80 -1.79
CA SER A 453 -35.61 -17.53 -0.98
C SER A 453 -35.22 -17.24 0.49
N VAL A 454 -34.33 -18.04 1.05
CA VAL A 454 -33.81 -17.83 2.41
C VAL A 454 -33.01 -16.52 2.52
N ASN A 455 -32.24 -16.17 1.50
CA ASN A 455 -31.50 -14.90 1.46
C ASN A 455 -32.41 -13.66 1.46
N ALA A 456 -33.62 -13.75 0.93
CA ALA A 456 -34.57 -12.65 0.88
C ALA A 456 -35.23 -12.32 2.23
N VAL A 457 -35.23 -13.28 3.17
CA VAL A 457 -36.02 -13.18 4.42
C VAL A 457 -35.57 -12.02 5.29
N GLU A 458 -34.25 -11.78 5.40
CA GLU A 458 -33.72 -10.69 6.25
C GLU A 458 -34.20 -9.32 5.78
N GLN A 459 -34.25 -9.08 4.46
CA GLN A 459 -34.76 -7.82 3.87
C GLN A 459 -36.24 -7.63 4.18
N VAL A 460 -37.03 -8.69 4.04
CA VAL A 460 -38.48 -8.66 4.34
C VAL A 460 -38.73 -8.38 5.82
N ILE A 461 -37.98 -8.99 6.73
CA ILE A 461 -38.12 -8.76 8.18
C ILE A 461 -37.83 -7.29 8.50
N ILE A 462 -36.68 -6.75 8.04
CA ILE A 462 -36.29 -5.37 8.31
C ILE A 462 -37.30 -4.40 7.74
N TRP A 463 -37.77 -4.60 6.51
CA TRP A 463 -38.80 -3.77 5.92
C TRP A 463 -40.10 -3.80 6.76
N GLY A 464 -40.58 -5.00 7.12
CA GLY A 464 -41.83 -5.16 7.88
C GLY A 464 -41.77 -4.46 9.22
N LEU A 465 -40.72 -4.69 10.00
CA LEU A 465 -40.52 -4.07 11.32
C LEU A 465 -40.42 -2.54 11.24
N ASN A 466 -39.71 -2.00 10.25
CA ASN A 466 -39.61 -0.54 10.03
C ASN A 466 -40.92 0.09 9.54
N ASN A 467 -41.83 -0.69 8.97
CA ASN A 467 -43.16 -0.21 8.51
C ASN A 467 -44.29 -0.56 9.49
N GLY A 468 -43.96 -0.93 10.72
CA GLY A 468 -44.93 -1.18 11.78
C GLY A 468 -45.66 -2.52 11.70
N TYR A 469 -45.16 -3.46 10.89
CA TYR A 469 -45.62 -4.83 10.90
C TYR A 469 -44.96 -5.60 12.03
N VAL A 470 -45.63 -6.68 12.48
CA VAL A 470 -45.03 -7.68 13.35
C VAL A 470 -45.07 -9.05 12.67
N PHE A 471 -44.21 -9.92 13.13
CA PHE A 471 -44.09 -11.28 12.59
C PHE A 471 -44.59 -12.31 13.60
N ARG A 472 -45.41 -13.26 13.20
CA ARG A 472 -45.92 -14.35 14.01
C ARG A 472 -45.85 -15.68 13.26
N ALA A 473 -45.74 -16.76 14.02
CA ALA A 473 -46.06 -18.08 13.51
C ALA A 473 -47.60 -18.28 13.43
N LEU A 474 -48.06 -19.10 12.49
CA LEU A 474 -49.46 -19.50 12.42
C LEU A 474 -49.82 -20.38 13.58
N ASP A 475 -51.06 -20.26 14.03
CA ASP A 475 -51.74 -21.18 14.92
C ASP A 475 -53.18 -21.40 14.45
N VAL A 476 -53.94 -22.29 15.12
CA VAL A 476 -55.32 -22.62 14.69
C VAL A 476 -56.29 -21.45 14.75
N SER A 477 -55.93 -20.36 15.46
CA SER A 477 -56.72 -19.13 15.58
C SER A 477 -56.29 -18.02 14.58
N SER A 478 -55.21 -18.26 13.85
CA SER A 478 -54.68 -17.31 12.89
C SER A 478 -55.65 -17.07 11.73
N PRO A 479 -55.65 -15.85 11.10
CA PRO A 479 -56.53 -15.58 9.96
C PRO A 479 -56.34 -16.62 8.85
N HIS A 480 -57.40 -17.23 8.46
CA HIS A 480 -57.39 -18.31 7.46
C HIS A 480 -57.12 -17.70 6.06
N ALA A 481 -56.10 -18.17 5.39
CA ALA A 481 -55.82 -17.88 4.00
C ALA A 481 -56.18 -19.13 3.19
N HIS A 482 -57.43 -19.23 2.78
CA HIS A 482 -57.92 -20.34 1.96
C HIS A 482 -58.13 -19.87 0.53
N HIS A 483 -57.67 -20.64 -0.42
CA HIS A 483 -58.03 -20.50 -1.83
C HIS A 483 -59.39 -21.18 -2.10
N SER A 484 -60.04 -20.81 -3.18
CA SER A 484 -61.22 -21.52 -3.64
C SER A 484 -60.81 -22.91 -4.14
N ILE A 485 -61.42 -23.95 -3.60
CA ILE A 485 -61.13 -25.33 -4.02
C ILE A 485 -61.67 -25.52 -5.46
N ASN A 486 -60.81 -25.96 -6.36
CA ASN A 486 -61.15 -26.17 -7.81
C ASN A 486 -61.58 -27.60 -8.11
N ASN A 487 -61.43 -28.55 -7.20
CA ASN A 487 -61.66 -29.95 -7.42
C ASN A 487 -62.35 -30.63 -6.24
#